data_da7214d150cb842121e43c9b361b9d8e
#
_entry.id   da7214d150cb842121e43c9b361b9d8e
#
_cell.length_a   1.000
_cell.length_b   1.000
_cell.length_c   1.000
_cell.angle_alpha   90.00
_cell.angle_beta   90.00
_cell.angle_gamma   90.00
#
_symmetry.space_group_name_H-M   'P 1'
#
loop_
_entity.id
_entity.type
_entity.pdbx_description
1 polymer ?
#
loop_
_entity_poly.entity_id
_entity_poly.type
_entity_poly.pdbx_seq_one_letter_code
_entity_poly.pdbx_strand_id
1 'polypeptide(L)'
;KYLLTRSKCDFCQKPISYLQLVPIFNFIRSQGKSLCCNRQLSKSYIIGELLSYVSLIILNITTLPVNGAVLLLIYFSLLVLALYDIKTFSIPIHIPIIVIITSFILGSFYLLQGCFITMLLHLIFYCCKNCIGYGDILIFALLSFILPFSIFFLILWFTFLTGGCFSIFYIALKRSLKLKLPLVPFIFCAFIMVALFYPFLTWVVI
;
A
#
# COMPACT_ATOMS: atom_id res chain seq x y z
N LYS A 1 -20.48 7.29 -13.58
CA LYS A 1 -20.34 8.50 -14.43
C LYS A 1 -18.88 8.93 -14.65
N TYR A 2 -17.96 8.74 -13.70
CA TYR A 2 -16.55 9.19 -13.80
C TYR A 2 -15.71 8.40 -14.81
N LEU A 3 -16.00 7.13 -15.05
CA LEU A 3 -15.24 6.27 -15.97
C LEU A 3 -15.39 6.64 -17.46
N LEU A 4 -16.42 7.40 -17.81
CA LEU A 4 -16.73 7.80 -19.19
C LEU A 4 -16.45 9.29 -19.47
N THR A 5 -15.94 10.02 -18.49
CA THR A 5 -15.62 11.44 -18.66
C THR A 5 -14.12 11.63 -18.89
N ARG A 6 -13.79 12.54 -19.82
CA ARG A 6 -12.41 12.91 -20.12
C ARG A 6 -11.73 13.51 -18.89
N SER A 7 -10.46 13.12 -18.64
CA SER A 7 -9.65 13.67 -17.56
C SER A 7 -9.57 15.19 -17.64
N LYS A 8 -9.75 15.85 -16.49
CA LYS A 8 -9.74 17.32 -16.36
C LYS A 8 -8.67 17.73 -15.36
N CYS A 9 -8.15 18.94 -15.54
CA CYS A 9 -7.21 19.51 -14.58
C CYS A 9 -7.89 19.75 -13.23
N ASP A 10 -7.26 19.34 -12.11
CA ASP A 10 -7.82 19.50 -10.77
C ASP A 10 -8.03 20.97 -10.37
N PHE A 11 -7.28 21.89 -10.98
CA PHE A 11 -7.33 23.31 -10.62
C PHE A 11 -8.27 24.14 -11.50
N CYS A 12 -8.20 23.98 -12.82
CA CYS A 12 -8.94 24.82 -13.77
C CYS A 12 -10.03 24.07 -14.53
N GLN A 13 -10.23 22.76 -14.27
CA GLN A 13 -11.25 21.90 -14.87
C GLN A 13 -11.20 21.80 -16.41
N LYS A 14 -10.15 22.32 -17.05
CA LYS A 14 -9.96 22.18 -18.50
C LYS A 14 -9.64 20.71 -18.84
N PRO A 15 -10.16 20.19 -19.97
CA PRO A 15 -9.87 18.83 -20.41
C PRO A 15 -8.39 18.70 -20.76
N ILE A 16 -7.78 17.60 -20.31
CA ILE A 16 -6.36 17.28 -20.50
C ILE A 16 -6.20 16.55 -21.84
N SER A 17 -5.17 16.89 -22.64
CA SER A 17 -4.89 16.21 -23.91
C SER A 17 -4.30 14.81 -23.66
N TYR A 18 -4.47 13.89 -24.62
CA TYR A 18 -3.95 12.51 -24.50
C TYR A 18 -2.43 12.44 -24.30
N LEU A 19 -1.68 13.33 -24.96
CA LEU A 19 -0.22 13.42 -24.78
C LEU A 19 0.19 13.87 -23.37
N GLN A 20 -0.67 14.59 -22.68
CA GLN A 20 -0.45 15.02 -21.30
C GLN A 20 -0.76 13.93 -20.27
N LEU A 21 -1.42 12.85 -20.69
CA LEU A 21 -1.73 11.69 -19.86
C LEU A 21 -0.62 10.65 -19.87
N VAL A 22 0.45 10.82 -20.67
CA VAL A 22 1.60 9.91 -20.66
C VAL A 22 2.31 10.04 -19.32
N PRO A 23 2.35 8.94 -18.51
CA PRO A 23 2.91 8.98 -17.18
C PRO A 23 4.40 9.38 -17.21
N ILE A 24 4.88 9.98 -16.12
CA ILE A 24 6.27 10.40 -15.91
C ILE A 24 6.75 11.40 -16.95
N PHE A 25 6.60 11.13 -18.26
CA PHE A 25 7.09 11.97 -19.35
C PHE A 25 6.55 13.39 -19.28
N ASN A 26 5.22 13.50 -19.11
CA ASN A 26 4.60 14.82 -19.01
C ASN A 26 5.01 15.58 -17.74
N PHE A 27 5.17 14.89 -16.61
CA PHE A 27 5.59 15.52 -15.36
C PHE A 27 7.01 16.08 -15.47
N ILE A 28 7.95 15.35 -16.10
CA ILE A 28 9.32 15.80 -16.34
C ILE A 28 9.33 16.98 -17.32
N ARG A 29 8.63 16.86 -18.46
CA ARG A 29 8.54 17.90 -19.48
C ARG A 29 7.95 19.21 -18.95
N SER A 30 6.93 19.11 -18.10
CA SER A 30 6.24 20.28 -17.50
C SER A 30 6.92 20.79 -16.22
N GLN A 31 8.04 20.18 -15.80
CA GLN A 31 8.74 20.50 -14.55
C GLN A 31 7.79 20.45 -13.33
N GLY A 32 6.86 19.49 -13.33
CA GLY A 32 5.89 19.31 -12.26
C GLY A 32 4.78 20.36 -12.22
N LYS A 33 4.56 21.11 -13.30
CA LYS A 33 3.50 22.12 -13.39
C LYS A 33 2.41 21.69 -14.35
N SER A 34 1.19 22.12 -14.08
CA SER A 34 0.06 21.91 -14.98
C SER A 34 0.20 22.80 -16.22
N LEU A 35 0.17 22.22 -17.43
CA LEU A 35 0.33 22.96 -18.69
C LEU A 35 -0.84 23.93 -19.01
N CYS A 36 -1.99 23.78 -18.35
CA CYS A 36 -3.15 24.63 -18.60
C CYS A 36 -3.25 25.85 -17.67
N CYS A 37 -2.75 25.77 -16.43
CA CYS A 37 -2.84 26.84 -15.43
C CYS A 37 -1.54 27.09 -14.66
N ASN A 38 -0.46 26.45 -15.05
CA ASN A 38 0.91 26.58 -14.50
C ASN A 38 1.03 26.37 -12.98
N ARG A 39 0.04 25.72 -12.35
CA ARG A 39 0.08 25.36 -10.91
C ARG A 39 0.93 24.11 -10.69
N GLN A 40 1.63 24.06 -9.56
CA GLN A 40 2.42 22.90 -9.17
C GLN A 40 1.53 21.67 -8.90
N LEU A 41 1.87 20.56 -9.54
CA LEU A 41 1.25 19.27 -9.31
C LEU A 41 1.82 18.61 -8.05
N SER A 42 1.00 17.84 -7.34
CA SER A 42 1.46 17.09 -6.18
C SER A 42 2.50 16.03 -6.57
N LYS A 43 3.60 15.96 -5.83
CA LYS A 43 4.63 14.93 -6.03
C LYS A 43 4.09 13.50 -5.89
N SER A 44 2.96 13.31 -5.20
CA SER A 44 2.32 12.01 -5.06
C SER A 44 1.87 11.39 -6.40
N TYR A 45 1.62 12.19 -7.44
CA TYR A 45 1.30 11.67 -8.77
C TYR A 45 2.48 10.90 -9.36
N ILE A 46 3.65 11.53 -9.43
CA ILE A 46 4.84 10.88 -9.99
C ILE A 46 5.29 9.69 -9.14
N ILE A 47 5.18 9.78 -7.81
CA ILE A 47 5.51 8.66 -6.91
C ILE A 47 4.59 7.47 -7.19
N GLY A 48 3.27 7.69 -7.32
CA GLY A 48 2.32 6.64 -7.65
C GLY A 48 2.60 6.01 -9.02
N GLU A 49 2.92 6.82 -10.02
CA GLU A 49 3.28 6.34 -11.36
C GLU A 49 4.57 5.51 -11.35
N LEU A 50 5.64 5.97 -10.69
CA LEU A 50 6.89 5.22 -10.55
C LEU A 50 6.68 3.90 -9.82
N LEU A 51 5.95 3.92 -8.71
CA LEU A 51 5.66 2.70 -7.96
C LEU A 51 4.80 1.73 -8.77
N SER A 52 3.92 2.21 -9.66
CA SER A 52 3.15 1.31 -10.53
C SER A 52 4.03 0.47 -11.45
N TYR A 53 5.18 0.97 -11.91
CA TYR A 53 6.13 0.19 -12.71
C TYR A 53 6.85 -0.90 -11.89
N VAL A 54 7.05 -0.70 -10.60
CA VAL A 54 7.65 -1.71 -9.72
C VAL A 54 6.80 -2.98 -9.67
N SER A 55 5.49 -2.89 -9.87
CA SER A 55 4.61 -4.07 -9.92
C SER A 55 4.98 -5.06 -11.03
N LEU A 56 5.43 -4.55 -12.19
CA LEU A 56 5.88 -5.39 -13.31
C LEU A 56 7.17 -6.14 -12.97
N ILE A 57 8.09 -5.47 -12.26
CA ILE A 57 9.33 -6.08 -11.80
C ILE A 57 9.01 -7.20 -10.80
N ILE A 58 8.13 -6.93 -9.84
CA ILE A 58 7.71 -7.91 -8.83
C ILE A 58 7.09 -9.13 -9.51
N LEU A 59 6.18 -8.97 -10.48
CA LEU A 59 5.54 -10.07 -11.19
C LEU A 59 6.55 -11.00 -11.88
N ASN A 60 7.63 -10.44 -12.43
CA ASN A 60 8.62 -11.24 -13.17
C ASN A 60 9.66 -11.91 -12.26
N ILE A 61 9.96 -11.32 -11.11
CA ILE A 61 11.06 -11.78 -10.23
C ILE A 61 10.53 -12.62 -9.06
N THR A 62 9.30 -12.39 -8.63
CA THR A 62 8.79 -13.03 -7.40
C THR A 62 8.65 -14.54 -7.55
N THR A 63 9.02 -15.25 -6.50
CA THR A 63 8.83 -16.70 -6.33
C THR A 63 7.74 -16.99 -5.29
N LEU A 64 6.95 -15.99 -4.92
CA LEU A 64 5.86 -16.17 -3.96
C LEU A 64 4.85 -17.22 -4.47
N PRO A 65 4.42 -18.18 -3.62
CA PRO A 65 3.39 -19.16 -3.96
C PRO A 65 1.99 -18.50 -3.92
N VAL A 66 1.80 -17.43 -4.66
CA VAL A 66 0.56 -16.64 -4.73
C VAL A 66 0.25 -16.39 -6.20
N ASN A 67 -1.03 -16.47 -6.55
CA ASN A 67 -1.47 -16.16 -7.91
C ASN A 67 -1.08 -14.72 -8.30
N GLY A 68 -0.50 -14.53 -9.48
CA GLY A 68 -0.05 -13.22 -9.97
C GLY A 68 -1.16 -12.15 -9.99
N ALA A 69 -2.41 -12.54 -10.30
CA ALA A 69 -3.54 -11.63 -10.26
C ALA A 69 -3.84 -11.12 -8.83
N VAL A 70 -3.75 -12.03 -7.84
CA VAL A 70 -3.93 -11.69 -6.42
C VAL A 70 -2.78 -10.82 -5.93
N LEU A 71 -1.56 -11.12 -6.36
CA LEU A 71 -0.38 -10.33 -6.02
C LEU A 71 -0.51 -8.89 -6.52
N LEU A 72 -0.94 -8.69 -7.78
CA LEU A 72 -1.21 -7.36 -8.32
C LEU A 72 -2.36 -6.66 -7.59
N LEU A 73 -3.42 -7.39 -7.27
CA LEU A 73 -4.56 -6.85 -6.53
C LEU A 73 -4.12 -6.30 -5.17
N ILE A 74 -3.31 -7.06 -4.41
CA ILE A 74 -2.73 -6.63 -3.14
C ILE A 74 -1.80 -5.43 -3.35
N TYR A 75 -0.91 -5.52 -4.35
CA TYR A 75 0.05 -4.45 -4.64
C TYR A 75 -0.64 -3.10 -4.87
N PHE A 76 -1.58 -3.05 -5.80
CA PHE A 76 -2.27 -1.79 -6.13
C PHE A 76 -3.18 -1.31 -5.02
N SER A 77 -3.84 -2.21 -4.29
CA SER A 77 -4.65 -1.82 -3.14
C SER A 77 -3.80 -1.21 -2.03
N LEU A 78 -2.67 -1.82 -1.67
CA LEU A 78 -1.75 -1.29 -0.67
C LEU A 78 -1.09 0.02 -1.13
N LEU A 79 -0.74 0.16 -2.42
CA LEU A 79 -0.21 1.40 -2.98
C LEU A 79 -1.20 2.56 -2.80
N VAL A 80 -2.46 2.34 -3.20
CA VAL A 80 -3.51 3.38 -3.07
C VAL A 80 -3.75 3.71 -1.60
N LEU A 81 -3.86 2.70 -0.73
CA LEU A 81 -4.08 2.88 0.70
C LEU A 81 -2.91 3.61 1.36
N ALA A 82 -1.65 3.28 0.99
CA ALA A 82 -0.46 3.97 1.50
C ALA A 82 -0.43 5.46 1.10
N LEU A 83 -0.73 5.77 -0.17
CA LEU A 83 -0.79 7.15 -0.64
C LEU A 83 -1.93 7.94 0.03
N TYR A 84 -3.03 7.27 0.35
CA TYR A 84 -4.16 7.86 1.04
C TYR A 84 -3.84 8.10 2.52
N ASP A 85 -3.24 7.12 3.20
CA ASP A 85 -2.88 7.19 4.62
C ASP A 85 -1.85 8.30 4.90
N ILE A 86 -0.85 8.49 4.03
CA ILE A 86 0.11 9.60 4.13
C ILE A 86 -0.59 10.97 4.14
N LYS A 87 -1.73 11.11 3.44
CA LYS A 87 -2.42 12.39 3.30
C LYS A 87 -3.46 12.63 4.39
N THR A 88 -4.18 11.60 4.79
CA THR A 88 -5.41 11.73 5.59
C THR A 88 -5.39 11.01 6.92
N PHE A 89 -4.39 10.13 7.17
CA PHE A 89 -4.34 9.24 8.34
C PHE A 89 -5.64 8.45 8.54
N SER A 90 -6.27 8.06 7.44
CA SER A 90 -7.54 7.31 7.43
C SER A 90 -7.55 6.30 6.29
N ILE A 91 -8.34 5.24 6.44
CA ILE A 91 -8.44 4.16 5.46
C ILE A 91 -9.85 4.12 4.89
N PRO A 92 -10.02 4.24 3.57
CA PRO A 92 -11.32 4.11 2.92
C PRO A 92 -11.75 2.63 2.91
N ILE A 93 -12.76 2.29 3.72
CA ILE A 93 -13.21 0.91 3.99
C ILE A 93 -13.66 0.17 2.72
N HIS A 94 -14.16 0.88 1.71
CA HIS A 94 -14.62 0.27 0.46
C HIS A 94 -13.50 -0.46 -0.29
N ILE A 95 -12.24 -0.01 -0.21
CA ILE A 95 -11.12 -0.67 -0.89
C ILE A 95 -10.84 -2.06 -0.29
N PRO A 96 -10.62 -2.23 1.04
CA PRO A 96 -10.50 -3.55 1.65
C PRO A 96 -11.64 -4.50 1.33
N ILE A 97 -12.89 -4.03 1.32
CA ILE A 97 -14.06 -4.85 1.00
C ILE A 97 -13.98 -5.39 -0.44
N ILE A 98 -13.68 -4.54 -1.41
CA ILE A 98 -13.53 -4.95 -2.81
C ILE A 98 -12.41 -5.98 -2.94
N VAL A 99 -11.29 -5.78 -2.26
CA VAL A 99 -10.14 -6.69 -2.31
C VAL A 99 -10.48 -8.05 -1.72
N ILE A 100 -11.22 -8.13 -0.63
CA ILE A 100 -11.68 -9.41 -0.05
C ILE A 100 -12.58 -10.16 -1.04
N ILE A 101 -13.58 -9.49 -1.60
CA ILE A 101 -14.53 -10.11 -2.54
C ILE A 101 -13.80 -10.63 -3.79
N THR A 102 -12.91 -9.82 -4.37
CA THR A 102 -12.15 -10.22 -5.57
C THR A 102 -11.17 -11.35 -5.27
N SER A 103 -10.52 -11.37 -4.12
CA SER A 103 -9.61 -12.46 -3.71
C SER A 103 -10.37 -13.77 -3.48
N PHE A 104 -11.56 -13.69 -2.93
CA PHE A 104 -12.43 -14.86 -2.79
C PHE A 104 -12.81 -15.47 -4.15
N ILE A 105 -13.17 -14.64 -5.14
CA ILE A 105 -13.48 -15.08 -6.50
C ILE A 105 -12.24 -15.68 -7.19
N LEU A 106 -11.04 -15.17 -6.92
CA LEU A 106 -9.79 -15.67 -7.48
C LEU A 106 -9.28 -16.94 -6.78
N GLY A 107 -10.00 -17.46 -5.81
CA GLY A 107 -9.67 -18.72 -5.12
C GLY A 107 -8.53 -18.64 -4.12
N SER A 108 -8.05 -17.44 -3.77
CA SER A 108 -7.00 -17.23 -2.78
C SER A 108 -7.61 -16.69 -1.49
N PHE A 109 -8.11 -17.63 -0.68
CA PHE A 109 -8.80 -17.25 0.56
C PHE A 109 -8.58 -18.26 1.69
N TYR A 110 -8.02 -17.81 2.81
CA TYR A 110 -7.67 -18.58 3.98
C TYR A 110 -8.61 -18.25 5.16
N LEU A 111 -9.83 -18.79 5.14
CA LEU A 111 -10.91 -18.43 6.07
C LEU A 111 -10.53 -18.66 7.54
N LEU A 112 -10.11 -19.87 7.90
CA LEU A 112 -9.79 -20.23 9.29
C LEU A 112 -8.64 -19.38 9.85
N GLN A 113 -7.57 -19.24 9.07
CA GLN A 113 -6.43 -18.40 9.41
C GLN A 113 -6.85 -16.93 9.60
N GLY A 114 -7.60 -16.40 8.63
CA GLY A 114 -8.08 -15.02 8.65
C GLY A 114 -8.96 -14.73 9.85
N CYS A 115 -9.93 -15.61 10.17
CA CYS A 115 -10.77 -15.44 11.36
C CYS A 115 -9.98 -15.46 12.66
N PHE A 116 -9.04 -16.42 12.81
CA PHE A 116 -8.20 -16.52 14.00
C PHE A 116 -7.34 -15.29 14.20
N ILE A 117 -6.64 -14.85 13.16
CA ILE A 117 -5.75 -13.67 13.21
C ILE A 117 -6.56 -12.39 13.46
N THR A 118 -7.70 -12.25 12.79
CA THR A 118 -8.58 -11.08 12.98
C THR A 118 -9.09 -11.00 14.41
N MET A 119 -9.50 -12.12 14.99
CA MET A 119 -9.90 -12.19 16.41
C MET A 119 -8.74 -11.76 17.32
N LEU A 120 -7.55 -12.29 17.09
CA LEU A 120 -6.35 -11.95 17.87
C LEU A 120 -6.02 -10.45 17.79
N LEU A 121 -6.05 -9.87 16.58
CA LEU A 121 -5.77 -8.45 16.35
C LEU A 121 -6.79 -7.55 17.06
N HIS A 122 -8.09 -7.92 17.04
CA HIS A 122 -9.11 -7.18 17.76
C HIS A 122 -8.96 -7.30 19.29
N LEU A 123 -8.54 -8.48 19.79
CA LEU A 123 -8.22 -8.65 21.20
C LEU A 123 -7.07 -7.73 21.62
N ILE A 124 -5.98 -7.68 20.83
CA ILE A 124 -4.85 -6.79 21.08
C ILE A 124 -5.30 -5.32 21.07
N PHE A 125 -6.15 -4.93 20.12
CA PHE A 125 -6.70 -3.58 20.05
C PHE A 125 -7.52 -3.22 21.29
N TYR A 126 -8.33 -4.16 21.78
CA TYR A 126 -9.16 -3.95 22.97
C TYR A 126 -8.30 -3.84 24.24
N CYS A 127 -7.27 -4.68 24.36
CA CYS A 127 -6.35 -4.65 25.53
C CYS A 127 -5.41 -3.44 25.52
N CYS A 128 -4.90 -3.06 24.34
CA CYS A 128 -3.90 -2.00 24.18
C CYS A 128 -4.50 -0.80 23.44
N LYS A 129 -5.49 -0.15 24.03
CA LYS A 129 -6.11 1.05 23.46
C LYS A 129 -5.03 2.08 23.12
N ASN A 130 -5.00 2.58 21.88
CA ASN A 130 -4.07 3.56 21.34
C ASN A 130 -2.67 3.06 20.93
N CYS A 131 -2.38 1.75 20.94
CA CYS A 131 -1.11 1.23 20.46
C CYS A 131 -1.06 1.13 18.93
N ILE A 132 -2.18 0.72 18.30
CA ILE A 132 -2.29 0.51 16.85
C ILE A 132 -3.58 1.18 16.36
N GLY A 133 -3.53 1.79 15.17
CA GLY A 133 -4.71 2.36 14.53
C GLY A 133 -5.70 1.27 14.09
N TYR A 134 -7.00 1.52 14.24
CA TYR A 134 -8.02 0.55 13.81
C TYR A 134 -7.93 0.23 12.31
N GLY A 135 -7.56 1.23 11.51
CA GLY A 135 -7.34 1.03 10.08
C GLY A 135 -6.22 0.05 9.76
N ASP A 136 -5.12 0.10 10.51
CA ASP A 136 -3.98 -0.82 10.33
C ASP A 136 -4.38 -2.26 10.63
N ILE A 137 -5.23 -2.47 11.65
CA ILE A 137 -5.80 -3.78 11.99
C ILE A 137 -6.64 -4.31 10.84
N LEU A 138 -7.45 -3.47 10.19
CA LEU A 138 -8.25 -3.88 9.04
C LEU A 138 -7.38 -4.33 7.86
N ILE A 139 -6.24 -3.68 7.64
CA ILE A 139 -5.31 -4.08 6.56
C ILE A 139 -4.61 -5.38 6.91
N PHE A 140 -4.14 -5.58 8.14
CA PHE A 140 -3.55 -6.85 8.56
C PHE A 140 -4.59 -7.99 8.52
N ALA A 141 -5.82 -7.74 8.96
CA ALA A 141 -6.91 -8.69 8.82
C ALA A 141 -7.14 -9.06 7.36
N LEU A 142 -7.23 -8.08 6.46
CA LEU A 142 -7.35 -8.29 5.02
C LEU A 142 -6.24 -9.22 4.49
N LEU A 143 -4.97 -8.89 4.78
CA LEU A 143 -3.83 -9.67 4.31
C LEU A 143 -3.82 -11.08 4.86
N SER A 144 -4.28 -11.30 6.10
CA SER A 144 -4.37 -12.63 6.73
C SER A 144 -5.39 -13.55 6.08
N PHE A 145 -6.44 -12.99 5.45
CA PHE A 145 -7.41 -13.77 4.68
C PHE A 145 -6.89 -14.17 3.30
N ILE A 146 -5.97 -13.40 2.72
CA ILE A 146 -5.57 -13.54 1.31
C ILE A 146 -4.24 -14.26 1.15
N LEU A 147 -3.33 -14.08 2.09
CA LEU A 147 -1.95 -14.61 2.02
C LEU A 147 -1.76 -15.84 2.90
N PRO A 148 -0.91 -16.81 2.50
CA PRO A 148 -0.48 -17.89 3.39
C PRO A 148 0.16 -17.34 4.66
N PHE A 149 0.04 -18.09 5.76
CA PHE A 149 0.52 -17.66 7.07
C PHE A 149 2.00 -17.22 7.09
N SER A 150 2.87 -17.96 6.42
CA SER A 150 4.30 -17.64 6.36
C SER A 150 4.57 -16.28 5.73
N ILE A 151 3.91 -15.97 4.62
CA ILE A 151 4.05 -14.69 3.92
C ILE A 151 3.45 -13.56 4.75
N PHE A 152 2.26 -13.76 5.29
CA PHE A 152 1.60 -12.79 6.17
C PHE A 152 2.48 -12.44 7.37
N PHE A 153 3.07 -13.45 8.04
CA PHE A 153 3.93 -13.25 9.20
C PHE A 153 5.20 -12.48 8.84
N LEU A 154 5.84 -12.77 7.71
CA LEU A 154 6.98 -12.02 7.22
C LEU A 154 6.63 -10.54 6.96
N ILE A 155 5.49 -10.26 6.31
CA ILE A 155 5.04 -8.89 6.07
C ILE A 155 4.82 -8.17 7.39
N LEU A 156 4.14 -8.80 8.34
CA LEU A 156 3.89 -8.24 9.66
C LEU A 156 5.21 -7.91 10.38
N TRP A 157 6.16 -8.84 10.38
CA TRP A 157 7.46 -8.67 11.03
C TRP A 157 8.26 -7.53 10.39
N PHE A 158 8.38 -7.52 9.04
CA PHE A 158 9.08 -6.45 8.33
C PHE A 158 8.39 -5.09 8.46
N THR A 159 7.07 -5.05 8.59
CA THR A 159 6.35 -3.79 8.83
C THR A 159 6.80 -3.13 10.13
N PHE A 160 6.83 -3.89 11.22
CA PHE A 160 7.28 -3.35 12.51
C PHE A 160 8.78 -3.06 12.53
N LEU A 161 9.58 -3.86 11.85
CA LEU A 161 11.00 -3.61 11.74
C LEU A 161 11.29 -2.31 10.98
N THR A 162 10.72 -2.12 9.80
CA THR A 162 10.93 -0.91 8.99
C THR A 162 10.32 0.32 9.65
N GLY A 163 9.11 0.22 10.19
CA GLY A 163 8.45 1.30 10.92
C GLY A 163 9.19 1.68 12.20
N GLY A 164 9.70 0.69 12.94
CA GLY A 164 10.51 0.90 14.14
C GLY A 164 11.84 1.60 13.83
N CYS A 165 12.59 1.10 12.84
CA CYS A 165 13.83 1.74 12.38
C CYS A 165 13.59 3.19 11.95
N PHE A 166 12.54 3.43 11.17
CA PHE A 166 12.19 4.79 10.75
C PHE A 166 11.83 5.68 11.93
N SER A 167 11.07 5.17 12.90
CA SER A 167 10.68 5.92 14.09
C SER A 167 11.89 6.32 14.92
N ILE A 168 12.84 5.40 15.15
CA ILE A 168 14.07 5.67 15.89
C ILE A 168 14.90 6.73 15.16
N PHE A 169 15.09 6.58 13.85
CA PHE A 169 15.82 7.55 13.03
C PHE A 169 15.20 8.94 13.10
N TYR A 170 13.88 9.02 12.99
CA TYR A 170 13.15 10.29 13.04
C TYR A 170 13.25 10.96 14.42
N ILE A 171 13.12 10.20 15.51
CA ILE A 171 13.27 10.70 16.88
C ILE A 171 14.70 11.24 17.09
N ALA A 172 15.72 10.52 16.60
CA ALA A 172 17.10 10.96 16.69
C ALA A 172 17.35 12.31 15.99
N LEU A 173 16.70 12.52 14.82
CA LEU A 173 16.83 13.77 14.08
C LEU A 173 16.06 14.95 14.69
N LYS A 174 14.80 14.72 15.08
CA LYS A 174 13.90 15.80 15.50
C LYS A 174 13.71 15.94 17.03
N ARG A 175 14.27 15.02 17.81
CA ARG A 175 14.15 15.01 19.29
C ARG A 175 12.73 15.16 19.82
N SER A 176 11.71 14.73 19.03
CA SER A 176 10.30 14.83 19.37
C SER A 176 9.68 13.44 19.42
N LEU A 177 9.06 13.10 20.57
CA LEU A 177 8.37 11.82 20.79
C LEU A 177 6.89 11.85 20.30
N LYS A 178 6.36 13.03 19.97
CA LYS A 178 4.94 13.18 19.56
C LYS A 178 4.79 13.04 18.05
N LEU A 179 5.04 11.87 17.51
CA LEU A 179 4.89 11.60 16.10
C LEU A 179 3.72 10.64 15.85
N LYS A 180 2.78 11.07 15.03
CA LYS A 180 1.82 10.16 14.39
C LYS A 180 2.42 9.75 13.04
N LEU A 181 2.79 8.48 12.91
CA LEU A 181 3.29 7.93 11.65
C LEU A 181 2.19 7.09 10.99
N PRO A 182 1.94 7.29 9.70
CA PRO A 182 1.07 6.39 8.94
C PRO A 182 1.76 5.03 8.83
N LEU A 183 1.08 3.94 9.21
CA LEU A 183 1.66 2.58 9.20
C LEU A 183 1.53 1.90 7.84
N VAL A 184 0.51 2.23 7.07
CA VAL A 184 0.23 1.58 5.78
C VAL A 184 1.39 1.69 4.78
N PRO A 185 2.12 2.80 4.66
CA PRO A 185 3.33 2.87 3.83
C PRO A 185 4.39 1.84 4.21
N PHE A 186 4.54 1.52 5.50
CA PHE A 186 5.50 0.51 5.96
C PHE A 186 4.98 -0.90 5.65
N ILE A 187 3.67 -1.16 5.73
CA ILE A 187 3.06 -2.41 5.27
C ILE A 187 3.32 -2.61 3.77
N PHE A 188 3.17 -1.57 2.97
CA PHE A 188 3.45 -1.61 1.53
C PHE A 188 4.94 -1.86 1.24
N CYS A 189 5.86 -1.18 1.93
CA CYS A 189 7.30 -1.43 1.81
C CYS A 189 7.66 -2.86 2.21
N ALA A 190 7.11 -3.36 3.33
CA ALA A 190 7.31 -4.72 3.79
C ALA A 190 6.81 -5.74 2.76
N PHE A 191 5.65 -5.52 2.16
CA PHE A 191 5.12 -6.36 1.09
C PHE A 191 6.06 -6.43 -0.12
N ILE A 192 6.60 -5.29 -0.58
CA ILE A 192 7.57 -5.24 -1.68
C ILE A 192 8.85 -6.01 -1.30
N MET A 193 9.38 -5.79 -0.10
CA MET A 193 10.58 -6.49 0.37
C MET A 193 10.37 -8.01 0.40
N VAL A 194 9.25 -8.47 0.96
CA VAL A 194 8.92 -9.90 0.98
C VAL A 194 8.74 -10.43 -0.43
N ALA A 195 8.06 -9.72 -1.32
CA ALA A 195 7.84 -10.16 -2.69
C ALA A 195 9.13 -10.30 -3.50
N LEU A 196 10.12 -9.43 -3.27
CA LEU A 196 11.41 -9.47 -3.98
C LEU A 196 12.41 -10.47 -3.38
N PHE A 197 12.41 -10.60 -2.04
CA PHE A 197 13.44 -11.36 -1.32
C PHE A 197 12.95 -12.67 -0.73
N TYR A 198 11.74 -13.12 -1.07
CA TYR A 198 11.14 -14.33 -0.51
C TYR A 198 12.06 -15.56 -0.52
N PRO A 199 12.78 -15.88 -1.61
CA PRO A 199 13.66 -17.06 -1.63
C PRO A 199 14.75 -17.00 -0.55
N PHE A 200 15.28 -15.82 -0.29
CA PHE A 200 16.33 -15.63 0.74
C PHE A 200 15.73 -15.64 2.15
N LEU A 201 14.52 -15.11 2.32
CA LEU A 201 13.85 -15.04 3.62
C LEU A 201 13.39 -16.41 4.12
N THR A 202 13.01 -17.32 3.24
CA THR A 202 12.65 -18.70 3.64
C THR A 202 13.84 -19.48 4.16
N TRP A 203 15.06 -19.21 3.70
CA TRP A 203 16.29 -19.83 4.24
C TRP A 203 16.64 -19.36 5.66
N VAL A 204 16.18 -18.19 6.06
CA VAL A 204 16.46 -17.60 7.37
C VAL A 204 15.41 -18.01 8.43
N VAL A 205 14.21 -18.38 7.99
CA VAL A 205 13.06 -18.66 8.87
C VAL A 205 12.83 -20.16 9.10
N ILE A 206 13.47 -21.03 8.28
CA ILE A 206 13.51 -22.50 8.47
C ILE A 206 14.79 -22.88 9.20
#